data_e38678223409ee9db226b6ce51503d8e
#
_entry.id   e38678223409ee9db226b6ce51503d8e
#
_cell.length_a   1.000
_cell.length_b   1.000
_cell.length_c   1.000
_cell.angle_alpha   90.00
_cell.angle_beta   90.00
_cell.angle_gamma   90.00
#
_symmetry.space_group_name_H-M   'P 1'
#
loop_
_entity.id
_entity.type
_entity.pdbx_description
1 polymer ?
#
loop_
_entity_poly.entity_id
_entity_poly.type
_entity_poly.pdbx_seq_one_letter_code
_entity_poly.pdbx_strand_id
1 'polypeptide(L)'
;MKQTLWVLALLMSACCMSLTGCKPSLPDDVLSQGKMEDILYDYHLALAMVQNEGGDETQRFIYKDAVLRKHDVTSAEFDSSMVYYMRHTDKMYTIYKNLSDRLNDEAVSLGADASDQSRFGDLASSGDTTNIWRGARS
;
A
#
# COMPACT_ATOMS: atom_id res chain seq x y z
N MET A 1 22.51 52.21 1.97
CA MET A 1 21.18 51.65 1.64
C MET A 1 21.24 50.43 0.70
N LYS A 2 22.09 50.43 -0.33
CA LYS A 2 22.16 49.23 -1.22
C LYS A 2 22.78 47.99 -0.54
N GLN A 3 23.78 48.18 0.34
CA GLN A 3 24.41 47.04 1.05
C GLN A 3 23.47 46.39 2.08
N THR A 4 22.61 47.14 2.73
CA THR A 4 21.63 46.60 3.70
C THR A 4 20.56 45.75 3.03
N LEU A 5 20.18 46.10 1.80
CA LEU A 5 19.22 45.29 0.99
C LEU A 5 19.81 43.94 0.58
N TRP A 6 21.09 43.87 0.25
CA TRP A 6 21.78 42.62 -0.07
C TRP A 6 21.92 41.68 1.13
N VAL A 7 22.19 42.25 2.31
CA VAL A 7 22.27 41.47 3.56
C VAL A 7 20.90 40.91 3.94
N LEU A 8 19.84 41.69 3.79
CA LEU A 8 18.46 41.23 4.03
C LEU A 8 18.03 40.15 3.04
N ALA A 9 18.43 40.25 1.76
CA ALA A 9 18.12 39.24 0.75
C ALA A 9 18.85 37.91 1.03
N LEU A 10 20.12 37.97 1.52
CA LEU A 10 20.87 36.79 1.92
C LEU A 10 20.30 36.13 3.19
N LEU A 11 19.84 36.91 4.16
CA LEU A 11 19.19 36.40 5.38
C LEU A 11 17.83 35.73 5.07
N MET A 12 17.05 36.31 4.14
CA MET A 12 15.77 35.68 3.68
C MET A 12 16.03 34.38 2.94
N SER A 13 17.11 34.29 2.13
CA SER A 13 17.46 33.05 1.41
C SER A 13 17.88 31.91 2.33
N ALA A 14 18.57 32.22 3.44
CA ALA A 14 19.01 31.23 4.43
C ALA A 14 17.85 30.64 5.25
N CYS A 15 16.72 31.36 5.41
CA CYS A 15 15.57 30.92 6.19
C CYS A 15 14.70 29.89 5.43
N CYS A 16 14.78 29.82 4.10
CA CYS A 16 13.98 28.89 3.28
C CYS A 16 14.51 27.46 3.26
N MET A 17 15.72 27.19 3.74
CA MET A 17 16.32 25.84 3.72
C MET A 17 16.07 25.00 4.97
N SER A 18 15.35 25.51 5.98
CA SER A 18 15.16 24.83 7.28
C SER A 18 13.86 24.03 7.41
N LEU A 19 13.07 23.90 6.35
CA LEU A 19 11.80 23.15 6.35
C LEU A 19 11.97 21.71 5.86
N THR A 20 13.11 21.06 6.13
CA THR A 20 13.16 19.61 6.07
C THR A 20 12.44 19.07 7.30
N GLY A 21 11.12 18.99 7.21
CA GLY A 21 10.29 18.32 8.22
C GLY A 21 10.82 16.91 8.44
N CYS A 22 11.20 16.59 9.67
CA CYS A 22 11.46 15.22 10.09
C CYS A 22 10.20 14.39 9.81
N LYS A 23 10.14 13.71 8.65
CA LYS A 23 9.24 12.59 8.50
C LYS A 23 9.72 11.54 9.48
N PRO A 24 8.87 11.03 10.37
CA PRO A 24 9.24 9.90 11.21
C PRO A 24 9.78 8.81 10.28
N SER A 25 11.06 8.47 10.43
CA SER A 25 11.68 7.42 9.65
C SER A 25 10.97 6.11 9.93
N LEU A 26 10.58 5.40 8.87
CA LEU A 26 10.14 4.02 9.01
C LEU A 26 11.29 3.20 9.60
N PRO A 27 11.01 2.16 10.39
CA PRO A 27 12.02 1.17 10.74
C PRO A 27 12.70 0.61 9.49
N ASP A 28 13.98 0.26 9.59
CA ASP A 28 14.80 -0.16 8.44
C ASP A 28 14.29 -1.43 7.76
N ASP A 29 13.56 -2.27 8.49
CA ASP A 29 12.96 -3.52 8.04
C ASP A 29 11.50 -3.37 7.54
N VAL A 30 10.99 -2.14 7.47
CA VAL A 30 9.61 -1.83 7.04
C VAL A 30 9.60 -1.16 5.68
N LEU A 31 8.89 -1.77 4.75
CA LEU A 31 8.67 -1.23 3.41
C LEU A 31 7.91 0.09 3.45
N SER A 32 8.23 0.99 2.53
CA SER A 32 7.46 2.24 2.38
C SER A 32 6.01 1.94 2.02
N GLN A 33 5.11 2.86 2.36
CA GLN A 33 3.68 2.71 2.09
C GLN A 33 3.40 2.44 0.60
N GLY A 34 4.01 3.22 -0.30
CA GLY A 34 3.83 3.02 -1.75
C GLY A 34 4.34 1.65 -2.23
N LYS A 35 5.49 1.19 -1.71
CA LYS A 35 5.99 -0.15 -2.02
C LYS A 35 5.04 -1.24 -1.53
N MET A 36 4.46 -1.06 -0.35
CA MET A 36 3.47 -1.98 0.21
C MET A 36 2.17 -2.01 -0.62
N GLU A 37 1.71 -0.84 -1.09
CA GLU A 37 0.55 -0.72 -1.98
C GLU A 37 0.77 -1.49 -3.29
N ASP A 38 1.94 -1.35 -3.93
CA ASP A 38 2.27 -2.05 -5.17
C ASP A 38 2.32 -3.57 -4.99
N ILE A 39 2.93 -4.04 -3.91
CA ILE A 39 3.00 -5.47 -3.60
C ILE A 39 1.59 -6.04 -3.34
N LEU A 40 0.79 -5.35 -2.53
CA LEU A 40 -0.57 -5.79 -2.22
C LEU A 40 -1.47 -5.78 -3.46
N TYR A 41 -1.30 -4.81 -4.36
CA TYR A 41 -2.02 -4.78 -5.63
C TYR A 41 -1.74 -6.05 -6.45
N ASP A 42 -0.48 -6.35 -6.73
CA ASP A 42 -0.10 -7.54 -7.48
C ASP A 42 -0.53 -8.83 -6.77
N TYR A 43 -0.44 -8.86 -5.44
CA TYR A 43 -0.84 -10.02 -4.65
C TYR A 43 -2.36 -10.27 -4.71
N HIS A 44 -3.18 -9.24 -4.65
CA HIS A 44 -4.63 -9.38 -4.79
C HIS A 44 -5.03 -9.83 -6.20
N LEU A 45 -4.38 -9.33 -7.24
CA LEU A 45 -4.59 -9.82 -8.61
C LEU A 45 -4.22 -11.30 -8.74
N ALA A 46 -3.07 -11.70 -8.20
CA ALA A 46 -2.64 -13.09 -8.21
C ALA A 46 -3.61 -14.00 -7.45
N LEU A 47 -4.13 -13.56 -6.30
CA LEU A 47 -5.14 -14.30 -5.55
C LEU A 47 -6.45 -14.47 -6.33
N ALA A 48 -6.88 -13.43 -7.03
CA ALA A 48 -8.08 -13.49 -7.88
C ALA A 48 -7.92 -14.53 -9.00
N MET A 49 -6.74 -14.59 -9.62
CA MET A 49 -6.42 -15.63 -10.63
C MET A 49 -6.50 -17.03 -10.03
N VAL A 50 -5.86 -17.26 -8.87
CA VAL A 50 -5.90 -18.57 -8.18
C VAL A 50 -7.34 -18.99 -7.86
N GLN A 51 -8.16 -18.05 -7.37
CA GLN A 51 -9.57 -18.35 -7.04
C GLN A 51 -10.38 -18.72 -8.29
N ASN A 52 -10.17 -18.03 -9.40
CA ASN A 52 -10.88 -18.32 -10.65
C ASN A 52 -10.47 -19.67 -11.26
N GLU A 53 -9.25 -20.11 -11.05
CA GLU A 53 -8.72 -21.39 -11.52
C GLU A 53 -9.01 -22.55 -10.57
N GLY A 54 -9.65 -22.30 -9.43
CA GLY A 54 -9.89 -23.32 -8.40
C GLY A 54 -8.63 -23.76 -7.67
N GLY A 55 -7.64 -22.86 -7.60
CA GLY A 55 -6.34 -23.15 -7.01
C GLY A 55 -6.36 -23.37 -5.50
N ASP A 56 -5.39 -24.15 -5.04
CA ASP A 56 -5.21 -24.54 -3.66
C ASP A 56 -4.24 -23.61 -2.88
N GLU A 57 -4.00 -23.93 -1.61
CA GLU A 57 -3.10 -23.18 -0.74
C GLU A 57 -1.64 -23.20 -1.24
N THR A 58 -1.22 -24.27 -1.88
CA THR A 58 0.13 -24.39 -2.46
C THR A 58 0.33 -23.36 -3.58
N GLN A 59 -0.67 -23.19 -4.44
CA GLN A 59 -0.64 -22.18 -5.49
C GLN A 59 -0.62 -20.77 -4.91
N ARG A 60 -1.39 -20.48 -3.87
CA ARG A 60 -1.33 -19.17 -3.19
C ARG A 60 0.06 -18.85 -2.67
N PHE A 61 0.74 -19.83 -2.07
CA PHE A 61 2.10 -19.67 -1.58
C PHE A 61 3.08 -19.37 -2.73
N ILE A 62 2.99 -20.11 -3.85
CA ILE A 62 3.82 -19.91 -5.03
C ILE A 62 3.63 -18.51 -5.61
N TYR A 63 2.38 -18.04 -5.73
CA TYR A 63 2.09 -16.71 -6.24
C TYR A 63 2.56 -15.60 -5.28
N LYS A 64 2.40 -15.77 -3.95
CA LYS A 64 2.98 -14.84 -2.98
C LYS A 64 4.48 -14.68 -3.19
N ASP A 65 5.20 -15.80 -3.27
CA ASP A 65 6.65 -15.79 -3.46
C ASP A 65 7.06 -15.16 -4.81
N ALA A 66 6.32 -15.43 -5.88
CA ALA A 66 6.55 -14.82 -7.18
C ALA A 66 6.34 -13.29 -7.16
N VAL A 67 5.30 -12.81 -6.48
CA VAL A 67 5.04 -11.37 -6.31
C VAL A 67 6.16 -10.72 -5.51
N LEU A 68 6.57 -11.30 -4.40
CA LEU A 68 7.65 -10.74 -3.59
C LEU A 68 8.96 -10.65 -4.37
N ARG A 69 9.30 -11.68 -5.15
CA ARG A 69 10.48 -11.66 -6.05
C ARG A 69 10.37 -10.59 -7.14
N LYS A 70 9.19 -10.39 -7.74
CA LYS A 70 8.95 -9.32 -8.72
C LYS A 70 9.30 -7.95 -8.15
N HIS A 71 9.06 -7.76 -6.86
CA HIS A 71 9.29 -6.50 -6.16
C HIS A 71 10.65 -6.42 -5.45
N ASP A 72 11.53 -7.43 -5.60
CA ASP A 72 12.83 -7.51 -4.90
C ASP A 72 12.66 -7.38 -3.38
N VAL A 73 11.68 -8.08 -2.81
CA VAL A 73 11.34 -8.05 -1.38
C VAL A 73 11.38 -9.46 -0.82
N THR A 74 11.99 -9.61 0.34
CA THR A 74 12.00 -10.86 1.09
C THR A 74 10.70 -11.08 1.85
N SER A 75 10.35 -12.33 2.15
CA SER A 75 9.20 -12.64 3.00
C SER A 75 9.32 -11.99 4.39
N ALA A 76 10.52 -11.91 4.95
CA ALA A 76 10.75 -11.30 6.26
C ALA A 76 10.42 -9.79 6.25
N GLU A 77 10.88 -9.04 5.24
CA GLU A 77 10.56 -7.61 5.08
C GLU A 77 9.07 -7.39 4.86
N PHE A 78 8.43 -8.23 4.06
CA PHE A 78 6.99 -8.15 3.86
C PHE A 78 6.22 -8.42 5.15
N ASP A 79 6.56 -9.49 5.87
CA ASP A 79 5.89 -9.88 7.11
C ASP A 79 6.10 -8.83 8.23
N SER A 80 7.32 -8.27 8.38
CA SER A 80 7.61 -7.15 9.29
C SER A 80 6.76 -5.91 8.93
N SER A 81 6.68 -5.60 7.64
CA SER A 81 5.88 -4.48 7.14
C SER A 81 4.39 -4.69 7.40
N MET A 82 3.86 -5.88 7.17
CA MET A 82 2.47 -6.23 7.49
C MET A 82 2.18 -6.01 8.97
N VAL A 83 3.03 -6.52 9.86
CA VAL A 83 2.87 -6.33 11.31
C VAL A 83 2.92 -4.84 11.69
N TYR A 84 3.81 -4.08 11.08
CA TYR A 84 3.90 -2.63 11.30
C TYR A 84 2.61 -1.91 10.89
N TYR A 85 2.15 -2.12 9.66
CA TYR A 85 0.95 -1.45 9.14
C TYR A 85 -0.34 -1.90 9.84
N MET A 86 -0.43 -3.16 10.26
CA MET A 86 -1.56 -3.64 11.07
C MET A 86 -1.66 -2.97 12.45
N ARG A 87 -0.54 -2.51 13.01
CA ARG A 87 -0.51 -1.73 14.25
C ARG A 87 -0.77 -0.23 14.03
N HIS A 88 -0.64 0.25 12.79
CA HIS A 88 -0.89 1.63 12.38
C HIS A 88 -2.10 1.67 11.44
N THR A 89 -3.28 1.54 12.05
CA THR A 89 -4.54 1.35 11.32
C THR A 89 -4.89 2.49 10.37
N ASP A 90 -4.50 3.72 10.68
CA ASP A 90 -4.61 4.89 9.81
C ASP A 90 -3.84 4.73 8.50
N LYS A 91 -2.61 4.23 8.59
CA LYS A 91 -1.76 3.96 7.42
C LYS A 91 -2.28 2.75 6.63
N MET A 92 -2.67 1.69 7.33
CA MET A 92 -3.25 0.51 6.70
C MET A 92 -4.55 0.86 5.96
N TYR A 93 -5.41 1.67 6.55
CA TYR A 93 -6.61 2.18 5.89
C TYR A 93 -6.28 2.94 4.61
N THR A 94 -5.26 3.81 4.64
CA THR A 94 -4.84 4.55 3.46
C THR A 94 -4.34 3.62 2.36
N ILE A 95 -3.54 2.60 2.71
CA ILE A 95 -3.06 1.58 1.77
C ILE A 95 -4.24 0.89 1.08
N TYR A 96 -5.18 0.36 1.85
CA TYR A 96 -6.33 -0.36 1.28
C TYR A 96 -7.28 0.53 0.50
N LYS A 97 -7.44 1.80 0.92
CA LYS A 97 -8.21 2.77 0.16
C LYS A 97 -7.59 3.01 -1.22
N ASN A 98 -6.29 3.29 -1.28
CA ASN A 98 -5.58 3.51 -2.53
C ASN A 98 -5.60 2.27 -3.43
N LEU A 99 -5.47 1.08 -2.82
CA LEU A 99 -5.57 -0.19 -3.51
C LEU A 99 -6.96 -0.39 -4.13
N SER A 100 -8.00 -0.12 -3.37
CA SER A 100 -9.39 -0.22 -3.84
C SER A 100 -9.66 0.75 -4.98
N ASP A 101 -9.24 2.01 -4.85
CA ASP A 101 -9.39 3.02 -5.89
C ASP A 101 -8.69 2.57 -7.18
N ARG A 102 -7.45 2.07 -7.09
CA ARG A 102 -6.68 1.58 -8.25
C ARG A 102 -7.33 0.38 -8.93
N LEU A 103 -7.79 -0.61 -8.17
CA LEU A 103 -8.48 -1.78 -8.72
C LEU A 103 -9.80 -1.40 -9.39
N ASN A 104 -10.50 -0.42 -8.82
CA ASN A 104 -11.74 0.09 -9.37
C ASN A 104 -11.52 0.83 -10.69
N ASP A 105 -10.52 1.70 -10.77
CA ASP A 105 -10.16 2.42 -11.98
C ASP A 105 -9.79 1.44 -13.11
N GLU A 106 -9.06 0.37 -12.78
CA GLU A 106 -8.70 -0.65 -13.75
C GLU A 106 -9.94 -1.46 -14.21
N ALA A 107 -10.82 -1.86 -13.30
CA ALA A 107 -12.06 -2.54 -13.65
C ALA A 107 -12.93 -1.70 -14.59
N VAL A 108 -13.06 -0.39 -14.34
CA VAL A 108 -13.77 0.55 -15.22
C VAL A 108 -13.10 0.63 -16.60
N SER A 109 -11.76 0.69 -16.63
CA SER A 109 -11.01 0.73 -17.88
C SER A 109 -11.19 -0.52 -18.75
N LEU A 110 -11.47 -1.65 -18.11
CA LEU A 110 -11.75 -2.94 -18.75
C LEU A 110 -13.24 -3.14 -19.09
N GLY A 111 -14.09 -2.13 -18.83
CA GLY A 111 -15.51 -2.13 -19.20
C GLY A 111 -16.43 -2.75 -18.13
N ALA A 112 -16.00 -2.87 -16.89
CA ALA A 112 -16.90 -3.25 -15.80
C ALA A 112 -17.92 -2.14 -15.54
N ASP A 113 -19.21 -2.52 -15.47
CA ASP A 113 -20.28 -1.58 -15.17
C ASP A 113 -20.23 -1.10 -13.72
N ALA A 114 -20.61 0.15 -13.50
CA ALA A 114 -20.66 0.78 -12.17
C ALA A 114 -21.53 0.02 -11.14
N SER A 115 -22.41 -0.86 -11.60
CA SER A 115 -23.24 -1.73 -10.76
C SER A 115 -22.46 -2.86 -10.07
N ASP A 116 -21.28 -3.24 -10.60
CA ASP A 116 -20.41 -4.24 -9.99
C ASP A 116 -19.49 -3.61 -8.92
N GLN A 117 -19.32 -2.29 -8.97
CA GLN A 117 -18.49 -1.53 -8.02
C GLN A 117 -19.05 -1.51 -6.60
N SER A 118 -20.38 -1.64 -6.43
CA SER A 118 -21.03 -1.69 -5.12
C SER A 118 -20.59 -2.89 -4.28
N ARG A 119 -20.19 -3.99 -4.93
CA ARG A 119 -19.72 -5.20 -4.25
C ARG A 119 -18.38 -5.04 -3.55
N PHE A 120 -17.45 -4.27 -4.15
CA PHE A 120 -16.15 -3.97 -3.52
C PHE A 120 -16.28 -2.91 -2.41
N GLY A 121 -17.14 -1.93 -2.58
CA GLY A 121 -17.46 -0.92 -1.57
C GLY A 121 -18.07 -1.53 -0.30
N ASP A 122 -18.94 -2.51 -0.44
CA ASP A 122 -19.59 -3.23 0.66
C ASP A 122 -18.59 -4.09 1.46
N LEU A 123 -17.60 -4.69 0.82
CA LEU A 123 -16.54 -5.44 1.51
C LEU A 123 -15.63 -4.53 2.34
N ALA A 124 -15.37 -3.30 1.86
CA ALA A 124 -14.59 -2.30 2.58
C ALA A 124 -15.39 -1.64 3.71
N SER A 125 -16.71 -1.48 3.55
CA SER A 125 -17.59 -0.80 4.51
C SER A 125 -18.14 -1.73 5.59
N SER A 126 -18.23 -3.05 5.33
CA SER A 126 -18.81 -4.01 6.28
C SER A 126 -17.94 -4.24 7.52
N GLY A 127 -16.70 -3.75 7.55
CA GLY A 127 -15.80 -3.89 8.70
C GLY A 127 -15.48 -5.35 9.08
N ASP A 128 -15.99 -6.32 8.32
CA ASP A 128 -15.81 -7.74 8.59
C ASP A 128 -14.49 -8.26 7.99
N THR A 129 -13.40 -7.68 8.45
CA THR A 129 -12.04 -8.20 8.18
C THR A 129 -11.78 -9.54 8.87
N THR A 130 -12.72 -10.02 9.70
CA THR A 130 -12.53 -11.25 10.49
C THR A 130 -12.55 -12.52 9.64
N ASN A 131 -13.17 -12.50 8.46
CA ASN A 131 -13.27 -13.69 7.61
C ASN A 131 -12.05 -13.92 6.71
N ILE A 132 -11.28 -12.87 6.41
CA ILE A 132 -10.07 -12.98 5.58
C ILE A 132 -8.96 -13.76 6.30
N TRP A 133 -8.95 -13.72 7.63
CA TRP A 133 -7.90 -14.33 8.46
C TRP A 133 -8.30 -15.66 9.13
N ARG A 134 -9.56 -16.07 9.05
CA ARG A 134 -10.05 -17.29 9.69
C ARG A 134 -9.56 -18.56 9.00
N GLY A 135 -9.17 -18.49 7.72
CA GLY A 135 -8.59 -19.61 6.97
C GLY A 135 -7.11 -19.90 7.24
N ALA A 136 -6.41 -19.06 8.00
CA ALA A 136 -4.97 -19.20 8.26
C ALA A 136 -4.63 -19.94 9.58
N ARG A 137 -5.63 -20.53 10.25
CA ARG A 137 -5.48 -21.23 11.53
C ARG A 137 -6.18 -22.58 11.56
N SER A 138 -6.00 -23.40 10.53
CA SER A 138 -6.35 -24.84 10.64
C SER A 138 -5.30 -25.67 9.95
#